data_76045f5471472e318cf7fed05c3f800d
#
_entry.id   76045f5471472e318cf7fed05c3f800d
#
_cell.length_a   1.000
_cell.length_b   1.000
_cell.length_c   1.000
_cell.angle_alpha   90.00
_cell.angle_beta   90.00
_cell.angle_gamma   90.00
#
_symmetry.space_group_name_H-M   'P 1'
#
loop_
_entity.id
_entity.type
_entity.pdbx_description
1 polymer ?
#
loop_
_entity_poly.entity_id
_entity_poly.type
_entity_poly.pdbx_seq_one_letter_code
_entity_poly.pdbx_strand_id
1 'polypeptide(L)'
;MGARTSVKREGDCGERTREIIARNYLQWMEEFYNSGDKRLYLSMDGGDMFNQAITLILQDSKFQSYKTDEEIISNIRRRIGNVITEIRRDHQQLKAKYNADNKQTDSIADKEE
;
A
#
# COMPACT_ATOMS: atom_id res chain seq x y z
N MET A 1 -16.69 22.98 -19.17
CA MET A 1 -16.50 22.60 -19.17
C MET A 1 -15.99 21.73 -19.11
N GLY A 2 -15.99 21.55 -19.64
CA GLY A 2 -15.50 20.50 -20.04
C GLY A 2 -14.76 20.02 -19.07
N ALA A 3 -14.43 20.65 -18.58
CA ALA A 3 -13.61 20.26 -17.72
C ALA A 3 -13.90 19.06 -17.21
N ARG A 4 -14.90 18.79 -17.16
CA ARG A 4 -15.20 17.77 -16.61
C ARG A 4 -14.67 16.67 -17.05
N THR A 5 -14.45 16.59 -18.05
CA THR A 5 -13.93 15.50 -18.56
C THR A 5 -12.80 15.20 -17.76
N SER A 6 -12.21 16.08 -17.23
CA SER A 6 -11.08 15.77 -16.53
C SER A 6 -11.35 14.85 -15.43
N VAL A 7 -12.51 14.69 -15.06
CA VAL A 7 -12.83 13.86 -14.01
C VAL A 7 -12.61 12.44 -14.28
N LYS A 8 -12.70 12.02 -15.51
CA LYS A 8 -12.55 10.67 -15.80
C LYS A 8 -11.26 10.36 -16.36
N ARG A 9 -10.18 10.57 -15.77
CA ARG A 9 -8.92 10.25 -16.31
C ARG A 9 -8.70 8.82 -16.28
N GLU A 10 -7.97 8.30 -17.20
CA GLU A 10 -7.70 6.95 -17.29
C GLU A 10 -7.02 6.40 -16.13
N GLY A 11 -6.26 6.69 -15.42
CA GLY A 11 -5.65 6.04 -14.32
C GLY A 11 -6.30 6.35 -12.99
N ASP A 12 -7.50 6.90 -13.01
CA ASP A 12 -8.15 7.35 -11.81
C ASP A 12 -9.12 6.33 -11.30
N CYS A 13 -9.22 6.17 -10.00
CA CYS A 13 -10.12 5.22 -9.41
C CYS A 13 -11.57 5.66 -9.44
N GLY A 14 -11.84 6.87 -9.80
CA GLY A 14 -13.21 7.34 -9.83
C GLY A 14 -13.59 8.12 -8.59
N GLU A 15 -14.61 8.94 -8.72
CA GLU A 15 -14.99 9.81 -7.66
C GLU A 15 -15.58 9.11 -6.46
N ARG A 16 -16.37 8.09 -6.70
CA ARG A 16 -17.00 7.40 -5.60
C ARG A 16 -15.96 6.73 -4.71
N THR A 17 -14.95 6.11 -5.33
CA THR A 17 -13.90 5.47 -4.56
C THR A 17 -13.14 6.53 -3.75
N ARG A 18 -12.89 7.69 -4.34
CA ARG A 18 -12.19 8.73 -3.62
C ARG A 18 -13.01 9.21 -2.43
N GLU A 19 -14.32 9.32 -2.58
CA GLU A 19 -15.16 9.73 -1.50
C GLU A 19 -15.11 8.73 -0.36
N ILE A 20 -15.17 7.46 -0.69
CA ILE A 20 -15.17 6.41 0.32
C ILE A 20 -13.84 6.43 1.07
N ILE A 21 -12.74 6.59 0.34
CA ILE A 21 -11.45 6.66 0.99
C ILE A 21 -11.38 7.86 1.92
N ALA A 22 -11.83 9.01 1.46
CA ALA A 22 -11.76 10.22 2.26
C ALA A 22 -12.56 10.07 3.56
N ARG A 23 -13.70 9.40 3.47
CA ARG A 23 -14.55 9.23 4.61
C ARG A 23 -13.95 8.31 5.64
N ASN A 24 -13.19 7.33 5.23
CA ASN A 24 -12.67 6.32 6.10
C ASN A 24 -11.16 6.36 6.32
N TYR A 25 -10.51 7.34 5.74
CA TYR A 25 -9.06 7.38 5.75
C TYR A 25 -8.44 7.27 7.13
N LEU A 26 -8.84 8.13 8.04
CA LEU A 26 -8.25 8.13 9.36
C LEU A 26 -8.54 6.85 10.12
N GLN A 27 -9.74 6.36 10.00
CA GLN A 27 -10.13 5.16 10.70
C GLN A 27 -9.33 3.97 10.18
N TRP A 28 -9.23 3.84 8.86
CA TRP A 28 -8.52 2.72 8.28
C TRP A 28 -7.02 2.83 8.56
N MET A 29 -6.46 4.02 8.50
CA MET A 29 -5.05 4.18 8.76
C MET A 29 -4.75 3.76 10.18
N GLU A 30 -5.60 4.13 11.12
CA GLU A 30 -5.41 3.76 12.48
C GLU A 30 -5.51 2.27 12.67
N GLU A 31 -6.45 1.64 12.01
CA GLU A 31 -6.60 0.21 12.09
C GLU A 31 -5.36 -0.50 11.59
N PHE A 32 -4.87 -0.12 10.43
CA PHE A 32 -3.72 -0.79 9.86
C PHE A 32 -2.44 -0.49 10.63
N TYR A 33 -2.30 0.70 11.14
CA TYR A 33 -1.12 1.06 11.90
C TYR A 33 -1.10 0.32 13.23
N ASN A 34 -2.21 0.28 13.92
CA ASN A 34 -2.26 -0.34 15.22
C ASN A 34 -2.27 -1.85 15.22
N SER A 35 -2.84 -2.45 14.20
CA SER A 35 -2.88 -3.89 14.16
C SER A 35 -1.65 -4.48 13.53
N GLY A 36 -0.79 -3.68 12.97
CA GLY A 36 0.33 -4.20 12.25
C GLY A 36 1.60 -4.25 13.05
N ASP A 37 2.62 -4.70 12.34
CA ASP A 37 3.91 -4.80 12.91
C ASP A 37 4.48 -3.40 12.97
N LYS A 38 5.11 -3.03 14.05
CA LYS A 38 5.65 -1.70 14.17
C LYS A 38 7.05 -1.56 13.59
N ARG A 39 7.58 -2.61 13.04
CA ARG A 39 8.91 -2.53 12.46
C ARG A 39 8.85 -1.79 11.13
N LEU A 40 10.00 -1.35 10.67
CA LEU A 40 10.05 -0.66 9.39
C LEU A 40 10.32 -1.67 8.28
N TYR A 41 9.66 -1.50 7.16
CA TYR A 41 9.89 -2.33 6.00
C TYR A 41 10.22 -1.38 4.86
N LEU A 42 11.39 -1.48 4.29
CA LEU A 42 11.88 -0.57 3.27
C LEU A 42 11.79 0.87 3.77
N SER A 43 12.09 1.05 5.04
CA SER A 43 12.07 2.34 5.70
C SER A 43 10.68 2.93 5.84
N MET A 44 9.65 2.10 5.72
CA MET A 44 8.29 2.57 5.84
C MET A 44 7.64 1.96 7.08
N ASP A 45 6.92 2.75 7.84
CA ASP A 45 6.18 2.20 8.97
C ASP A 45 4.77 1.88 8.48
N GLY A 46 3.89 1.47 9.35
CA GLY A 46 2.53 1.10 8.96
C GLY A 46 1.78 2.21 8.29
N GLY A 47 1.95 3.43 8.78
CA GLY A 47 1.27 4.57 8.17
C GLY A 47 1.77 4.83 6.77
N ASP A 48 3.09 4.71 6.59
CA ASP A 48 3.67 4.93 5.27
C ASP A 48 3.20 3.86 4.29
N MET A 49 3.12 2.61 4.74
CA MET A 49 2.68 1.53 3.87
C MET A 49 1.21 1.73 3.51
N PHE A 50 0.42 2.18 4.46
CA PHE A 50 -0.99 2.43 4.21
C PHE A 50 -1.12 3.55 3.16
N ASN A 51 -0.35 4.62 3.29
CA ASN A 51 -0.42 5.70 2.35
C ASN A 51 0.04 5.29 0.96
N GLN A 52 1.02 4.41 0.88
CA GLN A 52 1.47 3.91 -0.39
C GLN A 52 0.33 3.13 -1.05
N ALA A 53 -0.37 2.31 -0.28
CA ALA A 53 -1.48 1.54 -0.82
C ALA A 53 -2.59 2.46 -1.30
N ILE A 54 -2.91 3.50 -0.52
CA ILE A 54 -3.95 4.41 -0.91
C ILE A 54 -3.57 5.13 -2.21
N THR A 55 -2.31 5.52 -2.34
CA THR A 55 -1.87 6.19 -3.56
C THR A 55 -2.07 5.28 -4.76
N LEU A 56 -1.75 4.00 -4.61
CA LEU A 56 -1.91 3.07 -5.72
C LEU A 56 -3.39 2.85 -6.06
N ILE A 57 -4.24 2.82 -5.05
CA ILE A 57 -5.67 2.66 -5.30
C ILE A 57 -6.23 3.87 -6.03
N LEU A 58 -5.79 5.06 -5.64
CA LEU A 58 -6.29 6.26 -6.28
C LEU A 58 -5.93 6.31 -7.76
N GLN A 59 -4.91 5.61 -8.16
CA GLN A 59 -4.49 5.57 -9.53
C GLN A 59 -4.96 4.32 -10.27
N ASP A 60 -5.83 3.53 -9.67
CA ASP A 60 -6.25 2.27 -10.26
C ASP A 60 -7.63 2.40 -10.87
N SER A 61 -7.70 2.48 -12.17
CA SER A 61 -8.96 2.68 -12.86
C SER A 61 -9.90 1.49 -12.73
N LYS A 62 -9.41 0.36 -12.25
CA LYS A 62 -10.26 -0.78 -12.08
C LYS A 62 -11.35 -0.47 -11.08
N PHE A 63 -11.11 0.44 -10.14
CA PHE A 63 -12.11 0.78 -9.16
C PHE A 63 -13.32 1.51 -9.75
N GLN A 64 -13.21 1.96 -10.98
CA GLN A 64 -14.34 2.61 -11.61
C GLN A 64 -15.39 1.60 -12.03
N SER A 65 -15.02 0.33 -12.12
CA SER A 65 -15.96 -0.67 -12.58
C SER A 65 -16.83 -1.27 -11.49
N TYR A 66 -16.51 -1.01 -10.22
CA TYR A 66 -17.30 -1.56 -9.15
C TYR A 66 -18.58 -0.76 -8.98
N LYS A 67 -19.68 -1.44 -8.72
CA LYS A 67 -20.94 -0.78 -8.67
C LYS A 67 -21.52 -0.48 -7.32
N THR A 68 -21.11 -1.19 -6.30
CA THR A 68 -21.66 -0.90 -5.00
C THR A 68 -20.57 -0.47 -4.06
N ASP A 69 -20.94 0.26 -3.02
CA ASP A 69 -19.96 0.71 -2.05
C ASP A 69 -19.32 -0.47 -1.36
N GLU A 70 -20.07 -1.53 -1.11
CA GLU A 70 -19.51 -2.70 -0.48
C GLU A 70 -18.42 -3.32 -1.32
N GLU A 71 -18.61 -3.38 -2.62
CA GLU A 71 -17.60 -3.91 -3.49
C GLU A 71 -16.37 -3.03 -3.43
N ILE A 72 -16.56 -1.74 -3.47
CA ILE A 72 -15.44 -0.81 -3.45
C ILE A 72 -14.66 -0.98 -2.15
N ILE A 73 -15.35 -0.98 -1.03
CA ILE A 73 -14.70 -1.08 0.27
C ILE A 73 -13.95 -2.38 0.39
N SER A 74 -14.57 -3.47 -0.02
CA SER A 74 -13.95 -4.77 0.08
C SER A 74 -12.67 -4.82 -0.75
N ASN A 75 -12.72 -4.25 -1.93
CA ASN A 75 -11.56 -4.26 -2.79
C ASN A 75 -10.47 -3.30 -2.33
N ILE A 76 -10.85 -2.19 -1.71
CA ILE A 76 -9.87 -1.29 -1.14
C ILE A 76 -9.12 -2.01 -0.03
N ARG A 77 -9.84 -2.66 0.86
CA ARG A 77 -9.19 -3.30 1.99
C ARG A 77 -8.30 -4.44 1.53
N ARG A 78 -8.71 -5.17 0.51
CA ARG A 78 -7.91 -6.24 -0.01
C ARG A 78 -6.64 -5.69 -0.65
N ARG A 79 -6.76 -4.58 -1.38
CA ARG A 79 -5.62 -4.01 -2.04
C ARG A 79 -4.61 -3.48 -1.03
N ILE A 80 -5.10 -2.87 0.06
CA ILE A 80 -4.21 -2.36 1.09
C ILE A 80 -3.42 -3.53 1.68
N GLY A 81 -4.10 -4.64 1.98
CA GLY A 81 -3.41 -5.79 2.52
C GLY A 81 -2.39 -6.36 1.55
N ASN A 82 -2.73 -6.39 0.27
CA ASN A 82 -1.81 -6.91 -0.72
C ASN A 82 -0.58 -6.03 -0.88
N VAL A 83 -0.77 -4.72 -0.86
CA VAL A 83 0.35 -3.81 -1.02
C VAL A 83 1.29 -3.94 0.18
N ILE A 84 0.75 -4.01 1.37
CA ILE A 84 1.57 -4.15 2.56
C ILE A 84 2.32 -5.47 2.52
N THR A 85 1.66 -6.53 2.08
CA THR A 85 2.29 -7.83 1.98
C THR A 85 3.44 -7.77 0.97
N GLU A 86 3.24 -7.08 -0.14
CA GLU A 86 4.27 -6.96 -1.13
C GLU A 86 5.46 -6.18 -0.62
N ILE A 87 5.22 -5.12 0.13
CA ILE A 87 6.30 -4.31 0.68
C ILE A 87 7.11 -5.15 1.65
N ARG A 88 6.45 -5.95 2.47
CA ARG A 88 7.16 -6.78 3.42
C ARG A 88 7.97 -7.84 2.71
N ARG A 89 7.42 -8.39 1.64
CA ARG A 89 8.11 -9.40 0.88
C ARG A 89 9.33 -8.80 0.20
N ASP A 90 9.19 -7.61 -0.37
CA ASP A 90 10.29 -6.95 -1.03
C ASP A 90 11.39 -6.62 -0.03
N HIS A 91 11.00 -6.20 1.16
CA HIS A 91 11.97 -5.91 2.19
C HIS A 91 12.75 -7.16 2.55
N GLN A 92 12.08 -8.29 2.67
CA GLN A 92 12.75 -9.50 3.01
C GLN A 92 13.65 -10.00 1.91
N GLN A 93 13.26 -9.84 0.68
CA GLN A 93 14.09 -10.24 -0.42
C GLN A 93 15.33 -9.36 -0.49
N LEU A 94 15.19 -8.08 -0.26
CA LEU A 94 16.30 -7.19 -0.30
C LEU A 94 17.25 -7.52 0.83
N LYS A 95 16.72 -7.84 2.01
CA LYS A 95 17.53 -8.16 3.14
C LYS A 95 18.29 -9.45 2.88
N ALA A 96 17.65 -10.43 2.28
CA ALA A 96 18.29 -11.68 1.99
C ALA A 96 19.41 -11.48 0.97
N LYS A 97 19.17 -10.62 -0.01
CA LYS A 97 20.16 -10.37 -1.00
C LYS A 97 21.36 -9.65 -0.38
N TYR A 98 21.09 -8.70 0.48
CA TYR A 98 22.13 -7.96 1.14
C TYR A 98 22.96 -8.91 2.01
N ASN A 99 22.33 -9.81 2.71
CA ASN A 99 23.03 -10.75 3.54
C ASN A 99 23.85 -11.71 2.71
N ALA A 100 23.34 -12.10 1.57
CA ALA A 100 24.05 -13.00 0.71
C ALA A 100 25.33 -12.33 0.19
N ASP A 101 25.21 -11.08 -0.18
CA ASP A 101 26.38 -10.38 -0.66
C ASP A 101 27.37 -10.20 0.46
N ASN A 102 26.91 -9.90 1.65
CA ASN A 102 27.79 -9.71 2.74
C ASN A 102 28.39 -10.97 3.25
N LYS A 103 27.86 -12.10 2.90
CA LYS A 103 28.37 -13.30 3.34
C LYS A 103 29.76 -13.44 2.94
N GLN A 104 30.11 -12.88 1.84
CA GLN A 104 31.39 -13.02 1.44
C GLN A 104 32.26 -12.20 2.26
N THR A 105 31.92 -11.12 2.71
CA THR A 105 32.79 -10.28 3.39
C THR A 105 32.86 -10.75 4.73
N ASP A 106 31.99 -11.55 5.16
CA ASP A 106 32.20 -12.07 6.29
C ASP A 106 31.22 -12.20 7.20
N SER A 107 31.39 -12.93 7.97
CA SER A 107 30.41 -13.25 8.83
C SER A 107 30.12 -12.19 9.76
N ILE A 108 30.73 -11.13 9.68
CA ILE A 108 30.43 -10.09 10.52
C ILE A 108 29.02 -9.75 10.49
N ALA A 109 28.49 -9.66 9.37
CA ALA A 109 27.12 -9.28 9.25
C ALA A 109 26.29 -10.23 10.00
N ASP A 110 26.59 -11.44 9.98
CA ASP A 110 25.81 -12.37 10.64
C ASP A 110 25.84 -12.14 12.08
N LYS A 111 26.89 -11.79 12.60
CA LYS A 111 26.92 -11.64 13.92
C LYS A 111 26.13 -10.53 14.35
N GLU A 112 26.01 -9.55 13.61
CA GLU A 112 25.30 -8.51 14.00
C GLU A 112 23.96 -8.73 14.15
N GLU A 113 23.46 -9.70 13.69
CA GLU A 113 22.09 -9.93 13.74
C GLU A 113 21.73 -10.39 14.88
#